data_eb3bc1a06a9a66403ae4762f69d86c3e
#
_entry.id   eb3bc1a06a9a66403ae4762f69d86c3e
#
_cell.length_a   1.000
_cell.length_b   1.000
_cell.length_c   1.000
_cell.angle_alpha   90.00
_cell.angle_beta   90.00
_cell.angle_gamma   90.00
#
_symmetry.space_group_name_H-M   'P 1'
#
loop_
_entity.id
_entity.type
_entity.pdbx_description
1 polymer ?
#
loop_
_entity_poly.entity_id
_entity_poly.type
_entity_poly.pdbx_seq_one_letter_code
_entity_poly.pdbx_strand_id
1 'polypeptide(L)'
;TGSGKTFTMAKVIESANRPALVLAPNKTLAAQLYGEMKSFFPDNAVEYFVSYYDYYTPEAYVPRSDTYIEKEASINEQIDRMRHSATRSLLERDDVIIVASVSCIYGLGSVEAYSKMTLALKKNYEYERDEIIKTFVNLQYKRNDQNFFRGTFRVRGENLEIFPSHLEDRAWRLSLNGNKLEKIEEFDPLTGDKTNDFAVIKLYANSHYITPKPTIDQAIKEIKKELEVTLEDHKANNKLLEAQRLRERTKFDLEMIEATGTCAGIENYSRFLSGRNKGEPPPTLFEYFPDNTIIFVDESHVTVPQLNGMYKGDHTRKKTLAEYGFRLPSCMDNRPLKFEEWDAMRTQTVFVSATPGPWELKQTQNKYIDQVIRPTGLIDPPVEIRPAKTQVDDLFHESKKVIDKGYRILVTTLTKKMAEDLTEYLHENGLKVRYMHSDIDTLERIEIIRDLRMGVFDILVGINLLREGLDIPECALVAILDAD
;
A
#
# COMPACT_ATOMS: atom_id res chain seq x y z
N THR A 1 -23.31 -6.78 -10.73
CA THR A 1 -22.44 -7.82 -10.16
C THR A 1 -22.58 -9.10 -11.00
N GLY A 2 -21.49 -9.84 -11.20
CA GLY A 2 -21.51 -11.08 -12.00
C GLY A 2 -21.64 -10.91 -13.52
N SER A 3 -21.48 -9.68 -14.04
CA SER A 3 -21.50 -9.41 -15.49
C SER A 3 -20.14 -9.60 -16.16
N GLY A 4 -19.08 -9.94 -15.41
CA GLY A 4 -17.74 -10.14 -15.97
C GLY A 4 -16.94 -8.84 -16.16
N LYS A 5 -17.16 -7.79 -15.36
CA LYS A 5 -16.43 -6.52 -15.46
C LYS A 5 -14.90 -6.70 -15.42
N THR A 6 -14.38 -7.52 -14.50
CA THR A 6 -12.95 -7.81 -14.41
C THR A 6 -12.41 -8.46 -15.68
N PHE A 7 -13.15 -9.41 -16.25
CA PHE A 7 -12.77 -10.04 -17.51
C PHE A 7 -12.76 -9.04 -18.68
N THR A 8 -13.72 -8.11 -18.70
CA THR A 8 -13.74 -7.03 -19.70
C THR A 8 -12.53 -6.11 -19.54
N MET A 9 -12.17 -5.73 -18.32
CA MET A 9 -10.94 -4.96 -18.06
C MET A 9 -9.72 -5.70 -18.59
N ALA A 10 -9.59 -7.00 -18.28
CA ALA A 10 -8.49 -7.83 -18.77
C ALA A 10 -8.43 -7.86 -20.31
N LYS A 11 -9.56 -8.03 -20.99
CA LYS A 11 -9.61 -8.02 -22.46
C LYS A 11 -9.26 -6.67 -23.08
N VAL A 12 -9.59 -5.57 -22.41
CA VAL A 12 -9.16 -4.24 -22.85
C VAL A 12 -7.64 -4.06 -22.66
N ILE A 13 -7.08 -4.51 -21.53
CA ILE A 13 -5.62 -4.49 -21.28
C ILE A 13 -4.88 -5.31 -22.34
N GLU A 14 -5.34 -6.55 -22.60
CA GLU A 14 -4.78 -7.44 -23.63
C GLU A 14 -4.80 -6.77 -25.03
N SER A 15 -5.93 -6.20 -25.42
CA SER A 15 -6.09 -5.53 -26.71
C SER A 15 -5.27 -4.25 -26.82
N ALA A 16 -5.17 -3.48 -25.75
CA ALA A 16 -4.40 -2.24 -25.71
C ALA A 16 -2.89 -2.48 -25.73
N ASN A 17 -2.43 -3.59 -25.16
CA ASN A 17 -1.02 -3.98 -25.05
C ASN A 17 -0.14 -2.83 -24.53
N ARG A 18 -0.54 -2.22 -23.42
CA ARG A 18 0.11 -1.08 -22.77
C ARG A 18 0.18 -1.31 -21.26
N PRO A 19 1.10 -0.67 -20.55
CA PRO A 19 1.08 -0.66 -19.09
C PRO A 19 -0.28 -0.25 -18.55
N ALA A 20 -0.72 -0.89 -17.47
CA ALA A 20 -2.04 -0.65 -16.90
C ALA A 20 -1.97 -0.44 -15.39
N LEU A 21 -2.80 0.48 -14.88
CA LEU A 21 -3.07 0.66 -13.46
C LEU A 21 -4.55 0.30 -13.21
N VAL A 22 -4.79 -0.64 -12.30
CA VAL A 22 -6.12 -0.98 -11.80
C VAL A 22 -6.23 -0.43 -10.38
N LEU A 23 -7.08 0.56 -10.18
CA LEU A 23 -7.24 1.26 -8.90
C LEU A 23 -8.50 0.77 -8.19
N ALA A 24 -8.35 0.21 -7.00
CA ALA A 24 -9.42 -0.32 -6.17
C ALA A 24 -9.64 0.54 -4.89
N PRO A 25 -10.86 0.58 -4.34
CA PRO A 25 -11.19 1.40 -3.16
C PRO A 25 -10.53 0.90 -1.86
N ASN A 26 -10.19 -0.37 -1.77
CA ASN A 26 -9.61 -0.96 -0.56
C ASN A 26 -8.61 -2.09 -0.88
N LYS A 27 -7.84 -2.49 0.15
CA LYS A 27 -6.80 -3.52 0.02
C LYS A 27 -7.37 -4.90 -0.34
N THR A 28 -8.54 -5.26 0.20
CA THR A 28 -9.15 -6.58 -0.01
C THR A 28 -9.56 -6.76 -1.46
N LEU A 29 -10.26 -5.77 -2.03
CA LEU A 29 -10.63 -5.80 -3.45
C LEU A 29 -9.39 -5.73 -4.35
N ALA A 30 -8.40 -4.92 -3.99
CA ALA A 30 -7.13 -4.88 -4.72
C ALA A 30 -6.43 -6.25 -4.73
N ALA A 31 -6.45 -6.99 -3.61
CA ALA A 31 -5.87 -8.33 -3.53
C ALA A 31 -6.61 -9.34 -4.42
N GLN A 32 -7.94 -9.29 -4.43
CA GLN A 32 -8.75 -10.13 -5.32
C GLN A 32 -8.45 -9.83 -6.79
N LEU A 33 -8.49 -8.55 -7.19
CA LEU A 33 -8.18 -8.14 -8.57
C LEU A 33 -6.75 -8.51 -8.97
N TYR A 34 -5.78 -8.41 -8.04
CA TYR A 34 -4.42 -8.85 -8.27
C TYR A 34 -4.35 -10.35 -8.60
N GLY A 35 -5.05 -11.18 -7.82
CA GLY A 35 -5.12 -12.63 -8.07
C GLY A 35 -5.78 -12.96 -9.41
N GLU A 36 -6.88 -12.29 -9.76
CA GLU A 36 -7.57 -12.45 -11.04
C GLU A 36 -6.69 -12.01 -12.21
N MET A 37 -6.07 -10.82 -12.14
CA MET A 37 -5.18 -10.32 -13.19
C MET A 37 -3.96 -11.22 -13.38
N LYS A 38 -3.39 -11.75 -12.30
CA LYS A 38 -2.29 -12.70 -12.38
C LYS A 38 -2.66 -14.01 -13.08
N SER A 39 -3.92 -14.44 -12.92
CA SER A 39 -4.45 -15.60 -13.62
C SER A 39 -4.71 -15.33 -15.11
N PHE A 40 -5.15 -14.12 -15.47
CA PHE A 40 -5.37 -13.71 -16.85
C PHE A 40 -4.06 -13.44 -17.61
N PHE A 41 -3.02 -12.97 -16.90
CA PHE A 41 -1.75 -12.53 -17.47
C PHE A 41 -0.56 -13.23 -16.78
N PRO A 42 -0.37 -14.54 -17.01
CA PRO A 42 0.66 -15.32 -16.31
C PRO A 42 2.11 -14.88 -16.65
N ASP A 43 2.33 -14.34 -17.84
CA ASP A 43 3.64 -13.94 -18.35
C ASP A 43 3.98 -12.46 -18.12
N ASN A 44 2.97 -11.63 -17.84
CA ASN A 44 3.13 -10.21 -17.56
C ASN A 44 3.64 -9.94 -16.15
N ALA A 45 4.22 -8.77 -15.91
CA ALA A 45 4.52 -8.29 -14.58
C ALA A 45 3.23 -7.77 -13.92
N VAL A 46 2.47 -8.66 -13.29
CA VAL A 46 1.31 -8.27 -12.48
C VAL A 46 1.78 -8.02 -11.05
N GLU A 47 1.60 -6.78 -10.58
CA GLU A 47 2.16 -6.31 -9.32
C GLU A 47 1.08 -5.72 -8.39
N TYR A 48 1.33 -5.80 -7.08
CA TYR A 48 0.41 -5.34 -6.05
C TYR A 48 0.97 -4.13 -5.31
N PHE A 49 0.22 -3.03 -5.27
CA PHE A 49 0.67 -1.77 -4.68
C PHE A 49 -0.39 -1.15 -3.76
N VAL A 50 -0.32 -1.47 -2.48
CA VAL A 50 -1.24 -0.93 -1.47
C VAL A 50 -0.47 -0.32 -0.30
N SER A 51 -1.15 0.24 0.69
CA SER A 51 -0.50 0.70 1.92
C SER A 51 0.17 -0.47 2.64
N TYR A 52 1.45 -0.33 2.95
CA TYR A 52 2.25 -1.36 3.65
C TYR A 52 2.06 -1.38 5.17
N TYR A 53 1.17 -0.54 5.71
CA TYR A 53 0.85 -0.56 7.12
C TYR A 53 -0.25 -1.59 7.42
N ASP A 54 -0.01 -2.53 8.34
CA ASP A 54 -1.06 -3.37 8.93
C ASP A 54 -1.85 -2.57 9.95
N TYR A 55 -1.13 -1.82 10.78
CA TYR A 55 -1.69 -0.87 11.72
C TYR A 55 -1.07 0.52 11.49
N TYR A 56 -1.90 1.55 11.54
CA TYR A 56 -1.46 2.92 11.37
C TYR A 56 -2.30 3.90 12.17
N THR A 57 -1.72 4.49 13.22
CA THR A 57 -2.26 5.66 13.90
C THR A 57 -1.45 6.88 13.48
N PRO A 58 -2.04 7.84 12.75
CA PRO A 58 -1.33 9.04 12.36
C PRO A 58 -1.03 9.93 13.57
N GLU A 59 0.13 10.58 13.57
CA GLU A 59 0.46 11.64 14.52
C GLU A 59 -0.63 12.71 14.49
N ALA A 60 -1.17 13.07 15.65
CA ALA A 60 -2.22 14.06 15.77
C ALA A 60 -2.15 14.82 17.11
N TYR A 61 -2.73 15.99 17.14
CA TYR A 61 -2.93 16.74 18.36
C TYR A 61 -4.39 17.21 18.49
N VAL A 62 -4.96 16.99 19.67
CA VAL A 62 -6.33 17.38 20.01
C VAL A 62 -6.30 18.55 20.99
N PRO A 63 -6.44 19.80 20.52
CA PRO A 63 -6.28 21.01 21.38
C PRO A 63 -7.27 21.06 22.54
N ARG A 64 -8.48 20.52 22.38
CA ARG A 64 -9.52 20.56 23.43
C ARG A 64 -9.16 19.78 24.68
N SER A 65 -8.42 18.67 24.53
CA SER A 65 -8.01 17.80 25.64
C SER A 65 -6.51 17.87 25.93
N ASP A 66 -5.77 18.74 25.23
CA ASP A 66 -4.30 18.84 25.27
C ASP A 66 -3.64 17.46 25.11
N THR A 67 -4.15 16.68 24.15
CA THR A 67 -3.70 15.29 23.97
C THR A 67 -2.90 15.19 22.67
N TYR A 68 -1.63 14.83 22.81
CA TYR A 68 -0.78 14.46 21.69
C TYR A 68 -0.85 12.95 21.46
N ILE A 69 -1.14 12.56 20.21
CA ILE A 69 -1.17 11.19 19.76
C ILE A 69 0.09 10.97 18.94
N GLU A 70 0.96 10.12 19.43
CA GLU A 70 2.18 9.75 18.70
C GLU A 70 1.84 8.85 17.52
N LYS A 71 2.64 8.95 16.45
CA LYS A 71 2.52 8.06 15.31
C LYS A 71 2.89 6.64 15.72
N GLU A 72 1.96 5.71 15.55
CA GLU A 72 2.22 4.28 15.65
C GLU A 72 1.98 3.63 14.30
N ALA A 73 2.88 2.74 13.89
CA ALA A 73 2.74 2.01 12.65
C ALA A 73 3.43 0.65 12.73
N SER A 74 2.75 -0.37 12.24
CA SER A 74 3.32 -1.68 11.95
C SER A 74 3.44 -1.86 10.45
N ILE A 75 4.64 -2.15 9.97
CA ILE A 75 4.92 -2.35 8.54
C ILE A 75 4.80 -3.82 8.22
N ASN A 76 4.03 -4.14 7.21
CA ASN A 76 3.98 -5.46 6.61
C ASN A 76 5.13 -5.62 5.62
N GLU A 77 6.12 -6.42 5.99
CA GLU A 77 7.34 -6.65 5.21
C GLU A 77 7.04 -7.26 3.82
N GLN A 78 6.00 -8.08 3.70
CA GLN A 78 5.63 -8.69 2.44
C GLN A 78 5.00 -7.66 1.49
N ILE A 79 4.11 -6.80 1.98
CA ILE A 79 3.55 -5.72 1.17
C ILE A 79 4.63 -4.70 0.78
N ASP A 80 5.55 -4.39 1.69
CA ASP A 80 6.68 -3.50 1.37
C ASP A 80 7.55 -4.07 0.25
N ARG A 81 7.86 -5.37 0.30
CA ARG A 81 8.54 -6.09 -0.79
C ARG A 81 7.78 -5.99 -2.11
N MET A 82 6.46 -6.21 -2.10
CA MET A 82 5.63 -6.12 -3.30
C MET A 82 5.63 -4.72 -3.90
N ARG A 83 5.69 -3.67 -3.07
CA ARG A 83 5.82 -2.28 -3.53
C ARG A 83 7.16 -2.03 -4.22
N HIS A 84 8.26 -2.58 -3.68
CA HIS A 84 9.58 -2.52 -4.33
C HIS A 84 9.59 -3.29 -5.66
N SER A 85 8.92 -4.45 -5.72
CA SER A 85 8.75 -5.20 -6.96
C SER A 85 7.99 -4.38 -8.01
N ALA A 86 6.88 -3.75 -7.62
CA ALA A 86 6.05 -2.93 -8.51
C ALA A 86 6.81 -1.75 -9.13
N THR A 87 7.52 -0.97 -8.32
CA THR A 87 8.30 0.18 -8.82
C THR A 87 9.47 -0.25 -9.71
N ARG A 88 10.11 -1.38 -9.37
CA ARG A 88 11.15 -1.96 -10.22
C ARG A 88 10.58 -2.40 -11.56
N SER A 89 9.47 -3.12 -11.57
CA SER A 89 8.82 -3.60 -12.80
C SER A 89 8.46 -2.45 -13.72
N LEU A 90 7.91 -1.34 -13.19
CA LEU A 90 7.62 -0.12 -13.96
C LEU A 90 8.86 0.52 -14.60
N LEU A 91 10.04 0.36 -13.99
CA LEU A 91 11.30 0.91 -14.51
C LEU A 91 12.04 -0.03 -15.48
N GLU A 92 11.65 -1.31 -15.53
CA GLU A 92 12.39 -2.34 -16.30
C GLU A 92 11.55 -3.02 -17.39
N ARG A 93 10.20 -2.93 -17.33
CA ARG A 93 9.30 -3.66 -18.23
C ARG A 93 8.20 -2.77 -18.78
N ASP A 94 7.72 -3.10 -19.98
CA ASP A 94 6.63 -2.39 -20.68
C ASP A 94 5.27 -3.12 -20.56
N ASP A 95 5.28 -4.38 -20.05
CA ASP A 95 4.10 -5.25 -19.92
C ASP A 95 3.56 -5.30 -18.48
N VAL A 96 3.63 -4.18 -17.77
CA VAL A 96 3.33 -4.10 -16.34
C VAL A 96 1.84 -3.82 -16.10
N ILE A 97 1.24 -4.57 -15.19
CA ILE A 97 -0.12 -4.34 -14.69
C ILE A 97 -0.01 -4.14 -13.17
N ILE A 98 -0.26 -2.92 -12.70
CA ILE A 98 -0.28 -2.62 -11.27
C ILE A 98 -1.71 -2.66 -10.77
N VAL A 99 -1.99 -3.44 -9.73
CA VAL A 99 -3.23 -3.36 -8.97
C VAL A 99 -2.96 -2.62 -7.67
N ALA A 100 -3.57 -1.45 -7.51
CA ALA A 100 -3.31 -0.55 -6.39
C ALA A 100 -4.59 -0.18 -5.63
N SER A 101 -4.44 0.18 -4.36
CA SER A 101 -5.48 0.90 -3.63
C SER A 101 -5.29 2.41 -3.76
N VAL A 102 -6.29 3.19 -3.32
CA VAL A 102 -6.21 4.66 -3.31
C VAL A 102 -5.00 5.22 -2.54
N SER A 103 -4.30 4.40 -1.75
CA SER A 103 -3.04 4.80 -1.11
C SER A 103 -1.91 5.15 -2.08
N CYS A 104 -2.03 4.81 -3.35
CA CYS A 104 -1.05 5.16 -4.41
C CYS A 104 -0.94 6.67 -4.69
N ILE A 105 -1.90 7.49 -4.23
CA ILE A 105 -1.84 8.95 -4.31
C ILE A 105 -0.96 9.59 -3.23
N TYR A 106 -0.44 8.82 -2.28
CA TYR A 106 0.51 9.30 -1.27
C TYR A 106 1.93 9.33 -1.82
N GLY A 107 2.76 10.21 -1.24
CA GLY A 107 4.16 10.35 -1.62
C GLY A 107 4.94 9.04 -1.55
N LEU A 108 5.72 8.76 -2.58
CA LEU A 108 6.53 7.53 -2.72
C LEU A 108 8.03 7.85 -2.80
N GLY A 109 8.46 8.98 -3.08
CA GLY A 109 9.85 9.32 -3.38
C GLY A 109 10.05 9.62 -4.87
N SER A 110 11.10 10.38 -5.16
CA SER A 110 11.37 10.83 -6.53
C SER A 110 11.77 9.66 -7.43
N VAL A 111 11.08 9.51 -8.55
CA VAL A 111 11.42 8.53 -9.61
C VAL A 111 12.86 8.74 -10.09
N GLU A 112 13.23 10.01 -10.29
CA GLU A 112 14.56 10.37 -10.77
C GLU A 112 15.65 9.96 -9.77
N ALA A 113 15.45 10.21 -8.48
CA ALA A 113 16.37 9.78 -7.44
C ALA A 113 16.42 8.24 -7.34
N TYR A 114 15.29 7.57 -7.32
CA TYR A 114 15.20 6.11 -7.19
C TYR A 114 15.80 5.39 -8.40
N SER A 115 15.56 5.86 -9.63
CA SER A 115 16.09 5.26 -10.85
C SER A 115 17.60 5.47 -11.01
N LYS A 116 18.16 6.59 -10.50
CA LYS A 116 19.61 6.87 -10.49
C LYS A 116 20.36 6.15 -9.37
N MET A 117 19.69 5.91 -8.24
CA MET A 117 20.28 5.20 -7.09
C MET A 117 20.17 3.69 -7.29
N THR A 118 20.96 3.19 -8.23
CA THR A 118 21.04 1.76 -8.58
C THR A 118 22.49 1.34 -8.73
N LEU A 119 22.74 0.04 -8.56
CA LEU A 119 24.02 -0.60 -8.84
C LEU A 119 23.84 -1.66 -9.91
N ALA A 120 24.41 -1.42 -11.08
CA ALA A 120 24.47 -2.42 -12.14
C ALA A 120 25.83 -3.14 -12.09
N LEU A 121 25.80 -4.46 -11.99
CA LEU A 121 26.99 -5.30 -11.97
C LEU A 121 26.92 -6.32 -13.11
N LYS A 122 28.03 -6.46 -13.82
CA LYS A 122 28.17 -7.37 -14.95
C LYS A 122 29.29 -8.38 -14.70
N LYS A 123 29.01 -9.63 -14.93
CA LYS A 123 29.97 -10.73 -14.82
C LYS A 123 31.18 -10.50 -15.73
N ASN A 124 32.39 -10.84 -15.24
CA ASN A 124 33.70 -10.68 -15.89
C ASN A 124 34.19 -9.24 -16.02
N TYR A 125 33.58 -8.28 -15.33
CA TYR A 125 34.08 -6.91 -15.23
C TYR A 125 34.85 -6.72 -13.92
N GLU A 126 35.70 -5.70 -13.87
CA GLU A 126 36.46 -5.33 -12.68
C GLU A 126 35.70 -4.30 -11.85
N TYR A 127 35.65 -4.54 -10.53
CA TYR A 127 35.02 -3.70 -9.54
C TYR A 127 35.85 -3.73 -8.26
N GLU A 128 36.08 -2.60 -7.65
CA GLU A 128 36.67 -2.56 -6.32
C GLU A 128 35.63 -3.03 -5.29
N ARG A 129 36.01 -4.04 -4.50
CA ARG A 129 35.11 -4.64 -3.49
C ARG A 129 34.56 -3.61 -2.52
N ASP A 130 35.42 -2.71 -2.01
CA ASP A 130 35.04 -1.69 -1.06
C ASP A 130 34.06 -0.66 -1.65
N GLU A 131 34.17 -0.37 -2.95
CA GLU A 131 33.21 0.50 -3.64
C GLU A 131 31.85 -0.18 -3.82
N ILE A 132 31.79 -1.51 -4.04
CA ILE A 132 30.52 -2.24 -4.03
C ILE A 132 29.89 -2.16 -2.64
N ILE A 133 30.63 -2.44 -1.57
CA ILE A 133 30.15 -2.38 -0.18
C ILE A 133 29.64 -0.98 0.17
N LYS A 134 30.38 0.04 -0.18
CA LYS A 134 30.01 1.44 0.02
C LYS A 134 28.71 1.79 -0.75
N THR A 135 28.57 1.26 -1.96
CA THR A 135 27.35 1.44 -2.74
C THR A 135 26.15 0.72 -2.10
N PHE A 136 26.32 -0.47 -1.56
CA PHE A 136 25.26 -1.15 -0.80
C PHE A 136 24.76 -0.30 0.38
N VAL A 137 25.68 0.29 1.13
CA VAL A 137 25.32 1.20 2.24
C VAL A 137 24.61 2.45 1.74
N ASN A 138 25.09 3.05 0.64
CA ASN A 138 24.44 4.21 0.02
C ASN A 138 23.03 3.89 -0.49
N LEU A 139 22.80 2.66 -0.95
CA LEU A 139 21.49 2.14 -1.34
C LEU A 139 20.62 1.73 -0.14
N GLN A 140 21.04 2.06 1.08
CA GLN A 140 20.30 1.80 2.33
C GLN A 140 20.21 0.31 2.72
N TYR A 141 21.10 -0.56 2.21
CA TYR A 141 21.24 -1.92 2.70
C TYR A 141 22.10 -1.94 3.97
N LYS A 142 21.69 -2.73 4.94
CA LYS A 142 22.39 -2.85 6.23
C LYS A 142 23.33 -4.06 6.23
N ARG A 143 24.58 -3.87 6.70
CA ARG A 143 25.46 -5.03 6.90
C ARG A 143 25.00 -5.84 8.11
N ASN A 144 24.78 -7.12 7.89
CA ASN A 144 24.47 -8.07 8.95
C ASN A 144 25.05 -9.44 8.60
N ASP A 145 26.20 -9.75 9.18
CA ASP A 145 26.93 -10.99 8.89
C ASP A 145 26.34 -12.19 9.67
N GLN A 146 25.54 -11.97 10.72
CA GLN A 146 24.96 -13.02 11.56
C GLN A 146 23.55 -13.39 11.12
N ASN A 147 22.69 -12.39 10.93
CA ASN A 147 21.28 -12.58 10.58
C ASN A 147 21.02 -11.97 9.19
N PHE A 148 20.85 -12.84 8.19
CA PHE A 148 20.74 -12.45 6.79
C PHE A 148 19.29 -12.54 6.33
N PHE A 149 18.69 -11.38 6.08
CA PHE A 149 17.30 -11.22 5.66
C PHE A 149 17.16 -10.10 4.64
N ARG A 150 15.99 -9.91 4.08
CA ARG A 150 15.67 -8.88 3.08
C ARG A 150 16.17 -7.49 3.52
N GLY A 151 16.82 -6.78 2.62
CA GLY A 151 17.40 -5.44 2.89
C GLY A 151 18.74 -5.46 3.62
N THR A 152 19.36 -6.64 3.77
CA THR A 152 20.70 -6.76 4.34
C THR A 152 21.71 -7.29 3.33
N PHE A 153 22.98 -7.06 3.62
CA PHE A 153 24.09 -7.73 2.95
C PHE A 153 25.09 -8.27 3.98
N ARG A 154 25.84 -9.27 3.59
CA ARG A 154 26.92 -9.85 4.41
C ARG A 154 28.17 -10.12 3.59
N VAL A 155 29.29 -10.23 4.28
CA VAL A 155 30.60 -10.43 3.67
C VAL A 155 31.20 -11.74 4.18
N ARG A 156 31.47 -12.69 3.27
CA ARG A 156 32.04 -14.01 3.59
C ARG A 156 33.24 -14.29 2.69
N GLY A 157 34.46 -14.03 3.20
CA GLY A 157 35.68 -14.16 2.42
C GLY A 157 35.64 -13.25 1.18
N GLU A 158 35.79 -13.80 0.00
CA GLU A 158 35.71 -13.09 -1.28
C GLU A 158 34.29 -12.94 -1.82
N ASN A 159 33.30 -13.47 -1.12
CA ASN A 159 31.90 -13.36 -1.52
C ASN A 159 31.20 -12.19 -0.82
N LEU A 160 30.48 -11.41 -1.61
CA LEU A 160 29.49 -10.46 -1.14
C LEU A 160 28.11 -11.05 -1.37
N GLU A 161 27.33 -11.18 -0.34
CA GLU A 161 25.95 -11.68 -0.44
C GLU A 161 24.99 -10.57 -0.08
N ILE A 162 23.95 -10.37 -0.91
CA ILE A 162 22.94 -9.33 -0.72
C ILE A 162 21.56 -9.90 -0.91
N PHE A 163 20.63 -9.48 -0.03
CA PHE A 163 19.22 -9.85 -0.13
C PHE A 163 18.41 -8.64 -0.62
N PRO A 164 18.10 -8.58 -1.93
CA PRO A 164 17.40 -7.45 -2.53
C PRO A 164 16.01 -7.22 -1.92
N SER A 165 15.60 -5.95 -1.86
CA SER A 165 14.33 -5.52 -1.25
C SER A 165 13.07 -6.06 -1.95
N HIS A 166 13.16 -6.43 -3.23
CA HIS A 166 12.04 -6.94 -4.03
C HIS A 166 11.92 -8.46 -4.05
N LEU A 167 12.93 -9.20 -3.53
CA LEU A 167 12.91 -10.67 -3.50
C LEU A 167 12.34 -11.19 -2.18
N GLU A 168 11.67 -12.34 -2.24
CA GLU A 168 11.00 -12.96 -1.10
C GLU A 168 11.90 -13.96 -0.37
N ASP A 169 12.43 -14.92 -1.12
CA ASP A 169 13.12 -16.09 -0.63
C ASP A 169 14.44 -16.36 -1.37
N ARG A 170 14.96 -15.40 -2.09
CA ARG A 170 16.19 -15.49 -2.87
C ARG A 170 17.12 -14.34 -2.57
N ALA A 171 18.40 -14.63 -2.60
CA ALA A 171 19.46 -13.65 -2.44
C ALA A 171 20.50 -13.79 -3.54
N TRP A 172 21.34 -12.78 -3.73
CA TRP A 172 22.39 -12.79 -4.71
C TRP A 172 23.76 -12.92 -4.06
N ARG A 173 24.61 -13.77 -4.64
CA ARG A 173 26.00 -13.97 -4.26
C ARG A 173 26.90 -13.47 -5.39
N LEU A 174 27.82 -12.58 -5.06
CA LEU A 174 28.81 -12.00 -5.92
C LEU A 174 30.17 -12.59 -5.52
N SER A 175 30.80 -13.37 -6.38
CA SER A 175 32.13 -13.96 -6.13
C SER A 175 33.18 -13.16 -6.87
N LEU A 176 34.06 -12.53 -6.11
CA LEU A 176 35.19 -11.76 -6.64
C LEU A 176 36.49 -12.58 -6.55
N ASN A 177 37.35 -12.40 -7.53
CA ASN A 177 38.73 -12.86 -7.53
C ASN A 177 39.63 -11.64 -7.75
N GLY A 178 40.20 -11.12 -6.66
CA GLY A 178 40.71 -9.77 -6.63
C GLY A 178 39.60 -8.77 -6.94
N ASN A 179 39.76 -7.97 -7.98
CA ASN A 179 38.79 -6.99 -8.44
C ASN A 179 37.83 -7.52 -9.53
N LYS A 180 38.02 -8.74 -10.02
CA LYS A 180 37.22 -9.32 -11.09
C LYS A 180 35.99 -10.02 -10.52
N LEU A 181 34.81 -9.61 -10.94
CA LEU A 181 33.53 -10.28 -10.59
C LEU A 181 33.35 -11.52 -11.47
N GLU A 182 33.68 -12.71 -10.95
CA GLU A 182 33.67 -13.95 -11.71
C GLU A 182 32.29 -14.58 -11.79
N LYS A 183 31.49 -14.46 -10.71
CA LYS A 183 30.15 -15.07 -10.63
C LYS A 183 29.13 -14.12 -10.02
N ILE A 184 27.91 -14.22 -10.55
CA ILE A 184 26.71 -13.61 -9.99
C ILE A 184 25.68 -14.73 -9.91
N GLU A 185 25.41 -15.23 -8.71
CA GLU A 185 24.54 -16.37 -8.47
C GLU A 185 23.32 -15.94 -7.64
N GLU A 186 22.15 -16.46 -8.00
CA GLU A 186 20.99 -16.45 -7.12
C GLU A 186 20.99 -17.71 -6.27
N PHE A 187 20.65 -17.60 -5.01
CA PHE A 187 20.65 -18.74 -4.10
C PHE A 187 19.54 -18.62 -3.05
N ASP A 188 19.14 -19.75 -2.51
CA ASP A 188 18.25 -19.83 -1.36
C ASP A 188 19.05 -19.51 -0.09
N PRO A 189 18.72 -18.45 0.66
CA PRO A 189 19.47 -18.05 1.85
C PRO A 189 19.36 -19.04 3.02
N LEU A 190 18.35 -19.94 3.05
CA LEU A 190 18.16 -20.96 4.07
C LEU A 190 19.04 -22.18 3.82
N THR A 191 19.03 -22.72 2.60
CA THR A 191 19.78 -23.92 2.24
C THR A 191 21.19 -23.60 1.73
N GLY A 192 21.38 -22.42 1.17
CA GLY A 192 22.61 -22.01 0.47
C GLY A 192 22.70 -22.51 -0.97
N ASP A 193 21.67 -23.24 -1.43
CA ASP A 193 21.65 -23.83 -2.76
C ASP A 193 21.49 -22.77 -3.84
N LYS A 194 22.28 -22.91 -4.89
CA LYS A 194 22.19 -22.08 -6.07
C LYS A 194 20.91 -22.37 -6.85
N THR A 195 20.19 -21.33 -7.21
CA THR A 195 18.96 -21.40 -8.01
C THR A 195 19.13 -20.89 -9.44
N ASN A 196 19.98 -19.88 -9.64
CA ASN A 196 20.19 -19.29 -10.97
C ASN A 196 21.59 -18.65 -11.12
N ASP A 197 21.98 -18.33 -12.37
CA ASP A 197 23.17 -17.57 -12.75
C ASP A 197 22.76 -16.33 -13.54
N PHE A 198 23.37 -15.19 -13.23
CA PHE A 198 23.15 -13.97 -13.98
C PHE A 198 24.41 -13.49 -14.70
N ALA A 199 24.23 -12.99 -15.92
CA ALA A 199 25.27 -12.25 -16.62
C ALA A 199 25.36 -10.79 -16.14
N VAL A 200 24.20 -10.23 -15.77
CA VAL A 200 24.06 -8.84 -15.29
C VAL A 200 22.96 -8.81 -14.23
N ILE A 201 23.18 -8.04 -13.18
CA ILE A 201 22.14 -7.68 -12.22
C ILE A 201 22.03 -6.17 -12.09
N LYS A 202 20.85 -5.69 -11.72
CA LYS A 202 20.61 -4.30 -11.35
C LYS A 202 19.95 -4.27 -9.98
N LEU A 203 20.64 -3.72 -8.99
CA LEU A 203 20.19 -3.58 -7.63
C LEU A 203 19.61 -2.19 -7.42
N TYR A 204 18.39 -2.11 -6.91
CA TYR A 204 17.73 -0.87 -6.52
C TYR A 204 17.90 -0.60 -5.04
N ALA A 205 17.64 0.63 -4.64
CA ALA A 205 17.68 1.02 -3.23
C ALA A 205 16.68 0.25 -2.37
N ASN A 206 17.04 0.04 -1.10
CA ASN A 206 16.21 -0.63 -0.10
C ASN A 206 15.13 0.29 0.51
N SER A 207 14.96 1.48 -0.03
CA SER A 207 13.91 2.43 0.35
C SER A 207 13.52 3.29 -0.86
N HIS A 208 12.24 3.59 -0.99
CA HIS A 208 11.77 4.56 -1.97
C HIS A 208 12.15 6.01 -1.58
N TYR A 209 12.31 6.27 -0.28
CA TYR A 209 12.72 7.58 0.27
C TYR A 209 14.24 7.69 0.35
N ILE A 210 14.90 7.53 -0.80
CA ILE A 210 16.34 7.68 -0.87
C ILE A 210 16.71 9.07 -1.35
N THR A 211 17.64 9.70 -0.66
CA THR A 211 18.09 11.05 -0.97
C THR A 211 19.63 11.09 -1.03
N PRO A 212 20.23 11.54 -2.13
CA PRO A 212 21.68 11.69 -2.25
C PRO A 212 22.24 12.66 -1.19
N LYS A 213 23.42 12.38 -0.67
CA LYS A 213 24.04 13.17 0.40
C LYS A 213 24.08 14.69 0.13
N PRO A 214 24.45 15.19 -1.07
CA PRO A 214 24.42 16.63 -1.35
C PRO A 214 23.04 17.25 -1.18
N THR A 215 21.98 16.50 -1.50
CA THR A 215 20.59 16.93 -1.31
C THR A 215 20.21 16.96 0.18
N ILE A 216 20.71 16.02 0.98
CA ILE A 216 20.52 16.02 2.44
C ILE A 216 21.15 17.26 3.05
N ASP A 217 22.37 17.60 2.68
CA ASP A 217 23.10 18.77 3.19
C ASP A 217 22.36 20.08 2.85
N GLN A 218 21.75 20.14 1.65
CA GLN A 218 20.91 21.28 1.26
C GLN A 218 19.60 21.31 2.05
N ALA A 219 18.94 20.15 2.23
CA ALA A 219 17.72 20.03 2.98
C ALA A 219 17.89 20.50 4.43
N ILE A 220 19.00 20.13 5.09
CA ILE A 220 19.32 20.56 6.45
C ILE A 220 19.39 22.09 6.55
N LYS A 221 20.00 22.75 5.56
CA LYS A 221 20.06 24.23 5.55
C LYS A 221 18.69 24.88 5.44
N GLU A 222 17.85 24.36 4.54
CA GLU A 222 16.49 24.88 4.35
C GLU A 222 15.58 24.58 5.55
N ILE A 223 15.73 23.43 6.20
CA ILE A 223 15.01 23.09 7.45
C ILE A 223 15.40 24.07 8.56
N LYS A 224 16.71 24.33 8.74
CA LYS A 224 17.18 25.32 9.74
C LYS A 224 16.60 26.70 9.48
N LYS A 225 16.56 27.13 8.23
CA LYS A 225 16.00 28.42 7.83
C LYS A 225 14.49 28.51 8.11
N GLU A 226 13.71 27.46 7.75
CA GLU A 226 12.27 27.43 8.05
C GLU A 226 12.03 27.44 9.57
N LEU A 227 12.85 26.70 10.35
CA LEU A 227 12.79 26.68 11.79
C LEU A 227 12.96 28.09 12.39
N GLU A 228 13.97 28.83 11.97
CA GLU A 228 14.23 30.20 12.47
C GLU A 228 13.02 31.12 12.22
N VAL A 229 12.53 31.13 10.98
CA VAL A 229 11.35 31.95 10.60
C VAL A 229 10.10 31.55 11.42
N THR A 230 9.87 30.25 11.60
CA THR A 230 8.70 29.77 12.35
C THR A 230 8.82 30.07 13.84
N LEU A 231 10.02 30.00 14.42
CA LEU A 231 10.27 30.36 15.82
C LEU A 231 10.05 31.86 16.08
N GLU A 232 10.44 32.70 15.15
CA GLU A 232 10.19 34.15 15.23
C GLU A 232 8.68 34.45 15.18
N ASP A 233 7.96 33.81 14.26
CA ASP A 233 6.50 33.96 14.16
C ASP A 233 5.79 33.47 15.44
N HIS A 234 6.13 32.33 15.97
CA HIS A 234 5.56 31.83 17.23
C HIS A 234 5.84 32.76 18.41
N LYS A 235 7.05 33.33 18.52
CA LYS A 235 7.39 34.31 19.56
C LYS A 235 6.61 35.62 19.39
N ALA A 236 6.50 36.14 18.16
CA ALA A 236 5.74 37.36 17.87
C ALA A 236 4.25 37.19 18.23
N ASN A 237 3.71 35.97 18.11
CA ASN A 237 2.35 35.63 18.48
C ASN A 237 2.20 35.13 19.95
N ASN A 238 3.23 35.32 20.78
CA ASN A 238 3.28 34.90 22.20
C ASN A 238 3.06 33.42 22.45
N LYS A 239 3.40 32.58 21.47
CA LYS A 239 3.36 31.08 21.52
C LYS A 239 4.72 30.54 21.96
N LEU A 240 5.11 30.81 23.22
CA LEU A 240 6.45 30.47 23.71
C LEU A 240 6.65 28.97 23.90
N LEU A 241 5.61 28.26 24.34
CA LEU A 241 5.65 26.80 24.53
C LEU A 241 5.78 26.07 23.19
N GLU A 242 5.01 26.49 22.21
CA GLU A 242 5.05 25.97 20.86
C GLU A 242 6.43 26.21 20.21
N ALA A 243 6.99 27.39 20.41
CA ALA A 243 8.33 27.71 19.92
C ALA A 243 9.41 26.83 20.57
N GLN A 244 9.33 26.58 21.89
CA GLN A 244 10.27 25.70 22.58
C GLN A 244 10.15 24.25 22.08
N ARG A 245 8.95 23.72 22.05
CA ARG A 245 8.64 22.34 21.57
C ARG A 245 9.16 22.13 20.16
N LEU A 246 8.85 23.03 19.24
CA LEU A 246 9.31 22.97 17.86
C LEU A 246 10.83 22.98 17.75
N ARG A 247 11.49 23.86 18.50
CA ARG A 247 12.94 23.97 18.51
C ARG A 247 13.61 22.65 18.97
N GLU A 248 13.17 22.11 20.09
CA GLU A 248 13.75 20.89 20.66
C GLU A 248 13.58 19.71 19.70
N ARG A 249 12.37 19.51 19.21
CA ARG A 249 12.06 18.42 18.26
C ARG A 249 12.86 18.53 16.97
N THR A 250 12.84 19.71 16.33
CA THR A 250 13.52 19.86 15.04
C THR A 250 15.04 19.76 15.18
N LYS A 251 15.62 20.24 16.27
CA LYS A 251 17.06 20.05 16.53
C LYS A 251 17.42 18.58 16.64
N PHE A 252 16.67 17.82 17.41
CA PHE A 252 16.88 16.38 17.56
C PHE A 252 16.77 15.67 16.22
N ASP A 253 15.72 15.96 15.42
CA ASP A 253 15.54 15.38 14.09
C ASP A 253 16.73 15.71 13.16
N LEU A 254 17.25 16.95 13.22
CA LEU A 254 18.41 17.37 12.43
C LEU A 254 19.69 16.65 12.83
N GLU A 255 19.95 16.47 14.13
CA GLU A 255 21.12 15.71 14.63
C GLU A 255 21.07 14.26 14.14
N MET A 256 19.88 13.63 14.14
CA MET A 256 19.70 12.28 13.62
C MET A 256 19.93 12.21 12.10
N ILE A 257 19.42 13.17 11.33
CA ILE A 257 19.62 13.25 9.88
C ILE A 257 21.10 13.46 9.53
N GLU A 258 21.81 14.32 10.26
CA GLU A 258 23.25 14.56 10.08
C GLU A 258 24.07 13.29 10.39
N ALA A 259 23.71 12.55 11.43
CA ALA A 259 24.45 11.36 11.87
C ALA A 259 24.16 10.10 11.04
N THR A 260 22.89 9.88 10.67
CA THR A 260 22.44 8.60 10.09
C THR A 260 21.79 8.73 8.69
N GLY A 261 21.55 9.96 8.23
CA GLY A 261 20.79 10.23 7.01
C GLY A 261 19.27 10.11 7.14
N THR A 262 18.75 9.82 8.36
CA THR A 262 17.31 9.61 8.60
C THR A 262 16.92 10.02 10.03
N CYS A 263 15.61 10.19 10.27
CA CYS A 263 15.05 10.38 11.60
C CYS A 263 13.64 9.80 11.69
N ALA A 264 13.09 9.68 12.90
CA ALA A 264 11.69 9.29 13.10
C ALA A 264 10.75 10.37 12.54
N GLY A 265 9.92 10.01 11.54
CA GLY A 265 9.05 10.95 10.85
C GLY A 265 9.75 11.79 9.78
N ILE A 266 10.82 11.27 9.17
CA ILE A 266 11.58 11.94 8.09
C ILE A 266 10.69 12.40 6.93
N GLU A 267 9.56 11.75 6.72
CA GLU A 267 8.57 12.13 5.72
C GLU A 267 8.02 13.54 5.90
N ASN A 268 8.04 14.08 7.14
CA ASN A 268 7.62 15.47 7.40
C ASN A 268 8.56 16.50 6.77
N TYR A 269 9.77 16.09 6.41
CA TYR A 269 10.77 16.90 5.71
C TYR A 269 10.85 16.59 4.21
N SER A 270 9.90 15.80 3.68
CA SER A 270 9.92 15.29 2.29
C SER A 270 10.02 16.39 1.23
N ARG A 271 9.46 17.59 1.47
CA ARG A 271 9.59 18.74 0.58
C ARG A 271 11.06 19.09 0.33
N PHE A 272 11.85 19.20 1.39
CA PHE A 272 13.26 19.56 1.31
C PHE A 272 14.11 18.43 0.73
N LEU A 273 13.79 17.18 1.12
CA LEU A 273 14.50 15.99 0.64
C LEU A 273 14.27 15.72 -0.86
N SER A 274 13.17 16.19 -1.41
CA SER A 274 12.86 16.09 -2.85
C SER A 274 13.13 17.37 -3.65
N GLY A 275 13.57 18.45 -2.98
CA GLY A 275 13.85 19.73 -3.63
C GLY A 275 12.61 20.48 -4.18
N ARG A 276 11.41 20.14 -3.69
CA ARG A 276 10.16 20.76 -4.13
C ARG A 276 9.92 22.14 -3.53
N ASN A 277 9.18 22.96 -4.24
CA ASN A 277 8.67 24.21 -3.73
C ASN A 277 7.48 23.99 -2.77
N LYS A 278 7.18 25.02 -1.98
CA LYS A 278 6.03 24.99 -1.06
C LYS A 278 4.72 24.79 -1.84
N GLY A 279 3.94 23.81 -1.43
CA GLY A 279 2.63 23.51 -2.02
C GLY A 279 2.67 22.60 -3.25
N GLU A 280 3.84 22.28 -3.80
CA GLU A 280 3.96 21.31 -4.89
C GLU A 280 3.55 19.90 -4.44
N PRO A 281 2.89 19.10 -5.33
CA PRO A 281 2.51 17.74 -5.01
C PRO A 281 3.73 16.86 -4.75
N PRO A 282 3.63 15.87 -3.83
CA PRO A 282 4.70 14.90 -3.67
C PRO A 282 4.76 13.98 -4.89
N PRO A 283 5.93 13.45 -5.25
CA PRO A 283 6.03 12.39 -6.24
C PRO A 283 5.31 11.14 -5.70
N THR A 284 4.48 10.53 -6.54
CA THR A 284 3.62 9.40 -6.21
C THR A 284 3.89 8.22 -7.15
N LEU A 285 3.07 7.19 -7.09
CA LEU A 285 3.16 6.07 -8.03
C LEU A 285 2.90 6.52 -9.48
N PHE A 286 2.12 7.59 -9.68
CA PHE A 286 1.73 8.04 -11.02
C PHE A 286 2.92 8.51 -11.86
N GLU A 287 3.95 9.08 -11.25
CA GLU A 287 5.17 9.52 -11.96
C GLU A 287 6.05 8.35 -12.41
N TYR A 288 5.84 7.13 -11.90
CA TYR A 288 6.55 5.94 -12.36
C TYR A 288 5.97 5.34 -13.64
N PHE A 289 4.72 5.69 -13.98
CA PHE A 289 4.06 5.19 -15.18
C PHE A 289 4.48 5.95 -16.43
N PRO A 290 4.63 5.26 -17.57
CA PRO A 290 4.79 5.93 -18.85
C PRO A 290 3.48 6.60 -19.31
N ASP A 291 3.60 7.62 -20.16
CA ASP A 291 2.48 8.45 -20.64
C ASP A 291 1.39 7.67 -21.38
N ASN A 292 1.72 6.51 -21.94
CA ASN A 292 0.78 5.65 -22.66
C ASN A 292 0.01 4.68 -21.76
N THR A 293 0.13 4.78 -20.44
CA THR A 293 -0.57 3.92 -19.48
C THR A 293 -2.08 4.04 -19.60
N ILE A 294 -2.80 2.93 -19.43
CA ILE A 294 -4.25 2.92 -19.29
C ILE A 294 -4.62 2.72 -17.81
N ILE A 295 -5.56 3.53 -17.32
CA ILE A 295 -6.01 3.48 -15.93
C ILE A 295 -7.43 2.94 -15.85
N PHE A 296 -7.66 1.97 -15.00
CA PHE A 296 -8.99 1.47 -14.64
C PHE A 296 -9.27 1.87 -13.19
N VAL A 297 -10.38 2.55 -12.98
CA VAL A 297 -10.87 2.91 -11.64
C VAL A 297 -12.03 1.99 -11.32
N ASP A 298 -11.76 0.94 -10.57
CA ASP A 298 -12.78 -0.04 -10.19
C ASP A 298 -13.63 0.47 -9.03
N GLU A 299 -14.90 0.08 -8.99
CA GLU A 299 -15.94 0.60 -8.08
C GLU A 299 -15.83 2.13 -7.95
N SER A 300 -15.83 2.82 -9.09
CA SER A 300 -15.52 4.25 -9.21
C SER A 300 -16.43 5.14 -8.37
N HIS A 301 -17.68 4.74 -8.15
CA HIS A 301 -18.63 5.44 -7.27
C HIS A 301 -18.16 5.52 -5.80
N VAL A 302 -17.23 4.65 -5.38
CA VAL A 302 -16.57 4.68 -4.06
C VAL A 302 -15.17 5.28 -4.20
N THR A 303 -14.40 4.85 -5.18
CA THR A 303 -12.98 5.21 -5.35
C THR A 303 -12.80 6.71 -5.61
N VAL A 304 -13.62 7.31 -6.48
CA VAL A 304 -13.53 8.74 -6.82
C VAL A 304 -13.83 9.66 -5.61
N PRO A 305 -14.90 9.45 -4.83
CA PRO A 305 -15.12 10.19 -3.58
C PRO A 305 -13.98 10.04 -2.55
N GLN A 306 -13.37 8.85 -2.44
CA GLN A 306 -12.23 8.64 -1.55
C GLN A 306 -11.02 9.48 -1.98
N LEU A 307 -10.67 9.48 -3.28
CA LEU A 307 -9.60 10.32 -3.81
C LEU A 307 -9.82 11.80 -3.48
N ASN A 308 -11.06 12.28 -3.56
CA ASN A 308 -11.39 13.66 -3.20
C ASN A 308 -11.31 13.94 -1.70
N GLY A 309 -11.68 12.97 -0.86
CA GLY A 309 -11.74 13.16 0.61
C GLY A 309 -10.39 13.12 1.32
N MET A 310 -9.42 12.39 0.80
CA MET A 310 -8.17 12.09 1.52
C MET A 310 -7.33 13.32 1.86
N TYR A 311 -7.22 14.29 0.95
CA TYR A 311 -6.41 15.48 1.17
C TYR A 311 -6.89 16.33 2.35
N LYS A 312 -8.20 16.55 2.47
CA LYS A 312 -8.77 17.48 3.48
C LYS A 312 -8.49 17.02 4.91
N GLY A 313 -8.65 15.74 5.19
CA GLY A 313 -8.39 15.17 6.52
C GLY A 313 -6.92 15.27 6.91
N ASP A 314 -6.03 14.88 6.01
CA ASP A 314 -4.58 14.94 6.24
C ASP A 314 -4.10 16.38 6.46
N HIS A 315 -4.54 17.32 5.64
CA HIS A 315 -4.17 18.73 5.72
C HIS A 315 -4.62 19.36 7.06
N THR A 316 -5.87 19.15 7.49
CA THR A 316 -6.37 19.69 8.75
C THR A 316 -5.58 19.18 9.96
N ARG A 317 -5.28 17.90 9.99
CA ARG A 317 -4.48 17.28 11.05
C ARG A 317 -3.06 17.86 11.12
N LYS A 318 -2.37 17.97 9.99
CA LYS A 318 -1.00 18.52 9.92
C LYS A 318 -0.93 20.00 10.19
N LYS A 319 -1.95 20.75 9.77
CA LYS A 319 -2.08 22.19 10.12
C LYS A 319 -2.12 22.37 11.63
N THR A 320 -2.91 21.57 12.34
CA THR A 320 -2.96 21.60 13.81
C THR A 320 -1.60 21.27 14.43
N LEU A 321 -0.88 20.25 13.94
CA LEU A 321 0.46 19.94 14.42
C LEU A 321 1.46 21.09 14.24
N ALA A 322 1.39 21.80 13.12
CA ALA A 322 2.25 22.95 12.85
C ALA A 322 1.87 24.16 13.73
N GLU A 323 0.58 24.46 13.87
CA GLU A 323 0.08 25.60 14.68
C GLU A 323 0.41 25.48 16.16
N TYR A 324 0.53 24.25 16.69
CA TYR A 324 0.86 23.95 18.07
C TYR A 324 2.33 23.53 18.30
N GLY A 325 3.21 23.74 17.32
CA GLY A 325 4.65 23.59 17.44
C GLY A 325 5.14 22.13 17.52
N PHE A 326 4.35 21.15 17.10
CA PHE A 326 4.79 19.76 17.02
C PHE A 326 5.60 19.45 15.76
N ARG A 327 5.30 20.16 14.64
CA ARG A 327 5.99 20.01 13.37
C ARG A 327 6.20 21.36 12.69
N LEU A 328 7.18 21.43 11.79
CA LEU A 328 7.36 22.57 10.89
C LEU A 328 6.19 22.69 9.91
N PRO A 329 5.84 23.88 9.43
CA PRO A 329 4.81 24.08 8.40
C PRO A 329 4.99 23.23 7.15
N SER A 330 6.22 22.92 6.78
CA SER A 330 6.57 22.04 5.65
C SER A 330 6.00 20.62 5.76
N CYS A 331 5.62 20.15 6.95
CA CYS A 331 4.97 18.86 7.13
C CYS A 331 3.66 18.73 6.32
N MET A 332 2.99 19.88 6.04
CA MET A 332 1.78 19.91 5.22
C MET A 332 2.03 19.56 3.75
N ASP A 333 3.29 19.63 3.28
CA ASP A 333 3.66 19.27 1.91
C ASP A 333 3.95 17.75 1.75
N ASN A 334 4.03 17.00 2.85
CA ASN A 334 3.94 15.55 2.86
C ASN A 334 2.45 15.15 2.92
N ARG A 335 1.80 15.04 1.79
CA ARG A 335 0.35 14.91 1.68
C ARG A 335 -0.04 14.00 0.52
N PRO A 336 -1.25 13.44 0.51
CA PRO A 336 -1.78 12.85 -0.71
C PRO A 336 -1.98 13.91 -1.80
N LEU A 337 -2.09 13.48 -3.04
CA LEU A 337 -2.52 14.35 -4.14
C LEU A 337 -3.88 14.97 -3.81
N LYS A 338 -4.06 16.22 -4.23
CA LYS A 338 -5.39 16.80 -4.32
C LYS A 338 -6.13 16.14 -5.48
N PHE A 339 -7.45 16.16 -5.45
CA PHE A 339 -8.26 15.57 -6.51
C PHE A 339 -7.95 16.16 -7.88
N GLU A 340 -7.79 17.47 -7.97
CA GLU A 340 -7.47 18.18 -9.20
C GLU A 340 -6.08 17.83 -9.74
N GLU A 341 -5.13 17.56 -8.84
CA GLU A 341 -3.77 17.11 -9.21
C GLU A 341 -3.83 15.70 -9.79
N TRP A 342 -4.55 14.79 -9.14
CA TRP A 342 -4.78 13.44 -9.65
C TRP A 342 -5.50 13.45 -11.00
N ASP A 343 -6.56 14.27 -11.14
CA ASP A 343 -7.33 14.38 -12.38
C ASP A 343 -6.49 14.91 -13.55
N ALA A 344 -5.55 15.82 -13.25
CA ALA A 344 -4.61 16.35 -14.25
C ALA A 344 -3.50 15.35 -14.65
N MET A 345 -3.11 14.44 -13.75
CA MET A 345 -2.05 13.46 -13.99
C MET A 345 -2.53 12.18 -14.66
N ARG A 346 -3.80 11.83 -14.49
CA ARG A 346 -4.33 10.60 -15.07
C ARG A 346 -4.31 10.65 -16.60
N THR A 347 -3.87 9.55 -17.19
CA THR A 347 -3.88 9.29 -18.62
C THR A 347 -5.27 8.81 -19.09
N GLN A 348 -5.35 8.06 -20.17
CA GLN A 348 -6.60 7.45 -20.61
C GLN A 348 -7.19 6.59 -19.49
N THR A 349 -8.40 6.94 -19.04
CA THR A 349 -9.01 6.32 -17.86
C THR A 349 -10.36 5.72 -18.16
N VAL A 350 -10.58 4.50 -17.69
CA VAL A 350 -11.85 3.76 -17.75
C VAL A 350 -12.41 3.65 -16.34
N PHE A 351 -13.59 4.20 -16.10
CA PHE A 351 -14.30 4.07 -14.83
C PHE A 351 -15.25 2.88 -14.90
N VAL A 352 -15.15 1.99 -13.91
CA VAL A 352 -15.93 0.75 -13.84
C VAL A 352 -16.79 0.79 -12.58
N SER A 353 -18.10 0.60 -12.73
CA SER A 353 -19.03 0.62 -11.58
C SER A 353 -20.33 -0.10 -11.93
N ALA A 354 -20.99 -0.69 -10.95
CA ALA A 354 -22.38 -1.12 -11.08
C ALA A 354 -23.36 0.07 -10.99
N THR A 355 -22.97 1.12 -10.26
CA THR A 355 -23.76 2.33 -9.97
C THR A 355 -22.90 3.58 -10.15
N PRO A 356 -22.66 4.04 -11.40
CA PRO A 356 -21.78 5.20 -11.64
C PRO A 356 -22.16 6.41 -10.79
N GLY A 357 -21.16 7.10 -10.26
CA GLY A 357 -21.35 8.27 -9.42
C GLY A 357 -21.65 9.55 -10.20
N PRO A 358 -22.10 10.62 -9.52
CA PRO A 358 -22.45 11.89 -10.17
C PRO A 358 -21.29 12.55 -10.91
N TRP A 359 -20.05 12.35 -10.42
CA TRP A 359 -18.87 12.94 -11.04
C TRP A 359 -18.58 12.28 -12.39
N GLU A 360 -18.56 10.95 -12.47
CA GLU A 360 -18.32 10.20 -13.71
C GLU A 360 -19.39 10.49 -14.74
N LEU A 361 -20.66 10.50 -14.34
CA LEU A 361 -21.79 10.83 -15.20
C LEU A 361 -21.68 12.25 -15.77
N LYS A 362 -21.23 13.20 -14.96
CA LYS A 362 -20.97 14.58 -15.42
C LYS A 362 -19.83 14.62 -16.45
N GLN A 363 -18.71 13.90 -16.22
CA GLN A 363 -17.58 13.85 -17.15
C GLN A 363 -17.96 13.26 -18.50
N THR A 364 -18.81 12.26 -18.52
CA THR A 364 -19.23 11.54 -19.74
C THR A 364 -20.54 12.08 -20.35
N GLN A 365 -21.09 13.18 -19.84
CA GLN A 365 -22.40 13.71 -20.25
C GLN A 365 -23.52 12.66 -20.18
N ASN A 366 -23.51 11.86 -19.12
CA ASN A 366 -24.40 10.71 -18.90
C ASN A 366 -24.29 9.59 -19.97
N LYS A 367 -23.18 9.53 -20.70
CA LYS A 367 -22.93 8.45 -21.65
C LYS A 367 -22.02 7.41 -20.97
N TYR A 368 -22.45 6.17 -20.99
CA TYR A 368 -21.71 5.02 -20.48
C TYR A 368 -22.05 3.77 -21.28
N ILE A 369 -21.22 2.75 -21.17
CA ILE A 369 -21.43 1.47 -21.83
C ILE A 369 -22.01 0.50 -20.80
N ASP A 370 -23.21 -0.01 -21.06
CA ASP A 370 -23.85 -1.00 -20.23
C ASP A 370 -23.31 -2.40 -20.51
N GLN A 371 -22.91 -3.11 -19.47
CA GLN A 371 -22.60 -4.53 -19.51
C GLN A 371 -23.74 -5.32 -18.83
N VAL A 372 -24.81 -5.53 -19.58
CA VAL A 372 -26.07 -6.06 -19.05
C VAL A 372 -26.09 -7.58 -18.98
N ILE A 373 -25.38 -8.25 -19.88
CA ILE A 373 -25.39 -9.71 -19.98
C ILE A 373 -24.62 -10.32 -18.82
N ARG A 374 -25.25 -11.22 -18.09
CA ARG A 374 -24.60 -12.09 -17.10
C ARG A 374 -24.35 -13.46 -17.73
N PRO A 375 -23.12 -13.75 -18.22
CA PRO A 375 -22.83 -15.01 -18.90
C PRO A 375 -23.02 -16.23 -18.01
N THR A 376 -22.93 -16.04 -16.69
CA THR A 376 -23.13 -17.10 -15.70
C THR A 376 -24.59 -17.58 -15.58
N GLY A 377 -25.56 -16.82 -16.10
CA GLY A 377 -26.98 -17.09 -15.92
C GLY A 377 -27.50 -16.92 -14.48
N LEU A 378 -26.68 -16.44 -13.56
CA LEU A 378 -27.06 -16.21 -12.18
C LEU A 378 -28.01 -15.00 -12.09
N ILE A 379 -29.16 -15.22 -11.48
CA ILE A 379 -30.12 -14.16 -11.15
C ILE A 379 -29.73 -13.50 -9.81
N ASP A 380 -30.29 -12.31 -9.54
CA ASP A 380 -30.12 -11.67 -8.23
C ASP A 380 -30.74 -12.55 -7.13
N PRO A 381 -30.09 -12.67 -5.96
CA PRO A 381 -30.62 -13.46 -4.86
C PRO A 381 -31.94 -12.87 -4.37
N PRO A 382 -32.92 -13.71 -3.97
CA PRO A 382 -34.15 -13.23 -3.34
C PRO A 382 -33.79 -12.54 -2.00
N VAL A 383 -34.47 -11.43 -1.72
CA VAL A 383 -34.30 -10.67 -0.47
C VAL A 383 -35.55 -10.86 0.38
N GLU A 384 -35.37 -11.34 1.60
CA GLU A 384 -36.43 -11.47 2.60
C GLU A 384 -36.17 -10.50 3.76
N ILE A 385 -37.22 -9.77 4.16
CA ILE A 385 -37.19 -8.89 5.34
C ILE A 385 -37.93 -9.60 6.46
N ARG A 386 -37.23 -9.80 7.58
CA ARG A 386 -37.75 -10.50 8.75
C ARG A 386 -37.67 -9.63 10.00
N PRO A 387 -38.51 -9.90 11.05
CA PRO A 387 -38.55 -9.11 12.29
C PRO A 387 -37.19 -9.14 13.03
N ALA A 388 -36.67 -7.97 13.43
CA ALA A 388 -35.41 -7.86 14.17
C ALA A 388 -35.43 -8.50 15.57
N LYS A 389 -36.60 -8.61 16.22
CA LYS A 389 -36.71 -9.17 17.59
C LYS A 389 -36.24 -10.62 17.73
N THR A 390 -36.33 -11.41 16.67
CA THR A 390 -35.99 -12.84 16.65
C THR A 390 -34.83 -13.13 15.69
N GLN A 391 -34.11 -12.11 15.25
CA GLN A 391 -33.14 -12.22 14.20
C GLN A 391 -31.98 -13.21 14.47
N VAL A 392 -31.57 -13.37 15.73
CA VAL A 392 -30.50 -14.29 16.11
C VAL A 392 -30.95 -15.74 16.02
N ASP A 393 -32.14 -16.06 16.54
CA ASP A 393 -32.73 -17.40 16.48
C ASP A 393 -33.05 -17.79 15.02
N ASP A 394 -33.54 -16.84 14.25
CA ASP A 394 -33.87 -17.01 12.84
C ASP A 394 -32.58 -17.28 12.01
N LEU A 395 -31.54 -16.45 12.24
CA LEU A 395 -30.21 -16.66 11.64
C LEU A 395 -29.67 -18.06 11.96
N PHE A 396 -29.76 -18.49 13.21
CA PHE A 396 -29.28 -19.80 13.63
C PHE A 396 -29.97 -20.94 12.88
N HIS A 397 -31.32 -20.88 12.76
CA HIS A 397 -32.08 -21.90 12.04
C HIS A 397 -31.80 -21.91 10.55
N GLU A 398 -31.70 -20.74 9.91
CA GLU A 398 -31.36 -20.65 8.49
C GLU A 398 -29.92 -21.10 8.23
N SER A 399 -28.99 -20.73 9.14
CA SER A 399 -27.61 -21.17 9.04
C SER A 399 -27.46 -22.69 9.01
N LYS A 400 -28.15 -23.42 9.88
CA LYS A 400 -28.14 -24.88 9.87
C LYS A 400 -28.60 -25.46 8.53
N LYS A 401 -29.70 -24.93 7.98
CA LYS A 401 -30.20 -25.40 6.68
C LYS A 401 -29.22 -25.19 5.53
N VAL A 402 -28.45 -24.09 5.58
CA VAL A 402 -27.45 -23.75 4.56
C VAL A 402 -26.19 -24.59 4.71
N ILE A 403 -25.73 -24.78 5.94
CA ILE A 403 -24.54 -25.59 6.27
C ILE A 403 -24.79 -27.07 5.93
N ASP A 404 -25.97 -27.60 6.22
CA ASP A 404 -26.35 -28.96 5.88
C ASP A 404 -26.29 -29.26 4.36
N LYS A 405 -26.42 -28.21 3.54
CA LYS A 405 -26.25 -28.27 2.08
C LYS A 405 -24.80 -28.07 1.61
N GLY A 406 -23.87 -27.82 2.52
CA GLY A 406 -22.45 -27.62 2.24
C GLY A 406 -22.07 -26.21 1.80
N TYR A 407 -22.96 -25.21 1.97
CA TYR A 407 -22.69 -23.83 1.61
C TYR A 407 -22.17 -22.99 2.77
N ARG A 408 -21.71 -21.76 2.44
CA ARG A 408 -21.14 -20.77 3.37
C ARG A 408 -22.10 -19.61 3.61
N ILE A 409 -21.85 -18.90 4.70
CA ILE A 409 -22.72 -17.82 5.18
C ILE A 409 -21.91 -16.60 5.54
N LEU A 410 -22.38 -15.42 5.12
CA LEU A 410 -21.86 -14.13 5.54
C LEU A 410 -22.88 -13.45 6.44
N VAL A 411 -22.43 -12.91 7.57
CA VAL A 411 -23.27 -12.16 8.51
C VAL A 411 -22.67 -10.78 8.75
N THR A 412 -23.48 -9.75 8.53
CA THR A 412 -23.10 -8.36 8.80
C THR A 412 -23.82 -7.84 10.02
N THR A 413 -23.09 -7.22 10.95
CA THR A 413 -23.59 -6.54 12.15
C THR A 413 -23.19 -5.07 12.15
N LEU A 414 -23.87 -4.25 12.96
CA LEU A 414 -23.60 -2.81 13.08
C LEU A 414 -22.42 -2.49 14.00
N THR A 415 -22.16 -3.31 15.02
CA THR A 415 -21.15 -3.02 16.06
C THR A 415 -20.20 -4.19 16.30
N LYS A 416 -18.97 -3.87 16.76
CA LYS A 416 -17.97 -4.88 17.16
C LYS A 416 -18.53 -5.81 18.25
N LYS A 417 -19.12 -5.23 19.28
CA LYS A 417 -19.66 -5.99 20.40
C LYS A 417 -20.70 -7.01 19.95
N MET A 418 -21.64 -6.58 19.09
CA MET A 418 -22.64 -7.49 18.56
C MET A 418 -22.03 -8.62 17.72
N ALA A 419 -20.99 -8.32 16.94
CA ALA A 419 -20.30 -9.34 16.16
C ALA A 419 -19.58 -10.36 17.05
N GLU A 420 -18.95 -9.91 18.12
CA GLU A 420 -18.27 -10.75 19.11
C GLU A 420 -19.28 -11.63 19.86
N ASP A 421 -20.32 -11.02 20.45
CA ASP A 421 -21.38 -11.71 21.19
C ASP A 421 -22.09 -12.76 20.29
N LEU A 422 -22.35 -12.40 19.02
CA LEU A 422 -22.98 -13.31 18.06
C LEU A 422 -22.06 -14.49 17.69
N THR A 423 -20.78 -14.21 17.51
CA THR A 423 -19.79 -15.25 17.20
C THR A 423 -19.69 -16.26 18.33
N GLU A 424 -19.61 -15.78 19.58
CA GLU A 424 -19.57 -16.62 20.77
C GLU A 424 -20.84 -17.46 20.86
N TYR A 425 -22.03 -16.86 20.74
CA TYR A 425 -23.31 -17.56 20.77
C TYR A 425 -23.40 -18.67 19.70
N LEU A 426 -23.04 -18.38 18.45
CA LEU A 426 -23.08 -19.37 17.38
C LEU A 426 -22.08 -20.52 17.59
N HIS A 427 -20.90 -20.19 18.12
CA HIS A 427 -19.87 -21.17 18.44
C HIS A 427 -20.30 -22.10 19.59
N GLU A 428 -20.86 -21.56 20.68
CA GLU A 428 -21.40 -22.33 21.80
C GLU A 428 -22.54 -23.28 21.40
N ASN A 429 -23.29 -22.89 20.35
CA ASN A 429 -24.36 -23.71 19.76
C ASN A 429 -23.84 -24.69 18.67
N GLY A 430 -22.52 -24.90 18.57
CA GLY A 430 -21.88 -25.92 17.76
C GLY A 430 -21.70 -25.57 16.30
N LEU A 431 -21.82 -24.31 15.89
CA LEU A 431 -21.53 -23.87 14.53
C LEU A 431 -20.08 -23.44 14.40
N LYS A 432 -19.46 -23.72 13.24
CA LYS A 432 -18.11 -23.28 12.91
C LYS A 432 -18.17 -21.85 12.39
N VAL A 433 -17.89 -20.91 13.26
CA VAL A 433 -17.96 -19.46 12.99
C VAL A 433 -16.64 -18.78 13.24
N ARG A 434 -16.33 -17.75 12.45
CA ARG A 434 -15.19 -16.86 12.67
C ARG A 434 -15.65 -15.40 12.56
N TYR A 435 -15.05 -14.54 13.38
CA TYR A 435 -15.24 -13.11 13.35
C TYR A 435 -14.11 -12.43 12.59
N MET A 436 -14.45 -11.46 11.73
CA MET A 436 -13.50 -10.63 11.04
C MET A 436 -13.66 -9.18 11.48
N HIS A 437 -12.75 -8.70 12.32
CA HIS A 437 -12.74 -7.32 12.81
C HIS A 437 -11.82 -6.40 12.01
N SER A 438 -11.92 -5.07 12.26
CA SER A 438 -11.18 -4.05 11.53
C SER A 438 -9.66 -4.10 11.75
N ASP A 439 -9.22 -4.69 12.86
CA ASP A 439 -7.82 -4.66 13.30
C ASP A 439 -7.00 -5.86 12.79
N ILE A 440 -7.66 -6.77 12.05
CA ILE A 440 -7.01 -7.91 11.38
C ILE A 440 -6.16 -7.39 10.21
N ASP A 441 -4.94 -7.89 10.10
CA ASP A 441 -4.05 -7.50 9.01
C ASP A 441 -4.56 -7.95 7.62
N THR A 442 -4.00 -7.37 6.57
CA THR A 442 -4.47 -7.60 5.21
C THR A 442 -4.27 -9.05 4.75
N LEU A 443 -3.19 -9.69 5.14
CA LEU A 443 -2.86 -11.05 4.74
C LEU A 443 -3.73 -12.05 5.50
N GLU A 444 -3.88 -11.86 6.80
CA GLU A 444 -4.78 -12.68 7.62
C GLU A 444 -6.23 -12.58 7.12
N ARG A 445 -6.65 -11.40 6.66
CA ARG A 445 -7.99 -11.23 6.05
C ARG A 445 -8.16 -12.06 4.78
N ILE A 446 -7.15 -12.12 3.93
CA ILE A 446 -7.15 -12.96 2.72
C ILE A 446 -7.22 -14.44 3.10
N GLU A 447 -6.47 -14.86 4.13
CA GLU A 447 -6.49 -16.22 4.65
C GLU A 447 -7.86 -16.59 5.23
N ILE A 448 -8.49 -15.70 6.00
CA ILE A 448 -9.84 -15.92 6.55
C ILE A 448 -10.86 -16.16 5.42
N ILE A 449 -10.81 -15.35 4.36
CA ILE A 449 -11.72 -15.52 3.21
C ILE A 449 -11.43 -16.85 2.50
N ARG A 450 -10.17 -17.21 2.33
CA ARG A 450 -9.77 -18.50 1.76
C ARG A 450 -10.26 -19.67 2.61
N ASP A 451 -10.07 -19.60 3.93
CA ASP A 451 -10.51 -20.64 4.87
C ASP A 451 -12.02 -20.82 4.86
N LEU A 452 -12.80 -19.73 4.76
CA LEU A 452 -14.24 -19.79 4.56
C LEU A 452 -14.59 -20.56 3.27
N ARG A 453 -13.95 -20.22 2.16
CA ARG A 453 -14.17 -20.90 0.86
C ARG A 453 -13.80 -22.37 0.92
N MET A 454 -12.70 -22.71 1.57
CA MET A 454 -12.23 -24.08 1.76
C MET A 454 -13.09 -24.89 2.77
N GLY A 455 -13.98 -24.24 3.53
CA GLY A 455 -14.84 -24.92 4.52
C GLY A 455 -14.16 -25.26 5.84
N VAL A 456 -13.09 -24.58 6.18
CA VAL A 456 -12.49 -24.68 7.53
C VAL A 456 -13.50 -24.23 8.59
N PHE A 457 -14.29 -23.23 8.25
CA PHE A 457 -15.49 -22.78 9.00
C PHE A 457 -16.61 -22.42 8.02
N ASP A 458 -17.85 -22.26 8.52
CA ASP A 458 -19.06 -22.15 7.69
C ASP A 458 -19.66 -20.76 7.68
N ILE A 459 -19.43 -19.98 8.75
CA ILE A 459 -20.02 -18.66 8.96
C ILE A 459 -18.93 -17.63 9.20
N LEU A 460 -18.95 -16.54 8.44
CA LEU A 460 -18.12 -15.38 8.68
C LEU A 460 -18.97 -14.21 9.15
N VAL A 461 -18.69 -13.72 10.36
CA VAL A 461 -19.32 -12.53 10.93
C VAL A 461 -18.41 -11.34 10.77
N GLY A 462 -18.93 -10.19 10.35
CA GLY A 462 -18.10 -8.98 10.19
C GLY A 462 -18.90 -7.69 10.22
N ILE A 463 -18.18 -6.57 10.37
CA ILE A 463 -18.75 -5.22 10.33
C ILE A 463 -18.24 -4.55 9.07
N ASN A 464 -19.13 -3.96 8.25
CA ASN A 464 -18.77 -3.15 7.05
C ASN A 464 -17.74 -3.75 6.08
N LEU A 465 -16.95 -4.73 6.50
CA LEU A 465 -15.89 -5.36 5.72
C LEU A 465 -16.41 -6.34 4.68
N LEU A 466 -17.69 -6.68 4.75
CA LEU A 466 -18.37 -7.60 3.84
C LEU A 466 -19.20 -6.86 2.77
N ARG A 467 -19.06 -5.56 2.63
CA ARG A 467 -19.93 -4.73 1.78
C ARG A 467 -19.62 -4.81 0.30
N GLU A 468 -18.33 -4.80 -0.08
CA GLU A 468 -17.92 -4.65 -1.48
C GLU A 468 -16.72 -5.50 -1.82
N GLY A 469 -16.70 -6.01 -3.06
CA GLY A 469 -15.53 -6.65 -3.65
C GLY A 469 -15.23 -8.07 -3.17
N LEU A 470 -16.18 -8.75 -2.51
CA LEU A 470 -16.02 -10.16 -2.17
C LEU A 470 -16.63 -11.04 -3.24
N ASP A 471 -15.85 -11.95 -3.78
CA ASP A 471 -16.30 -13.04 -4.65
C ASP A 471 -16.16 -14.37 -3.91
N ILE A 472 -17.28 -14.87 -3.38
CA ILE A 472 -17.35 -16.11 -2.60
C ILE A 472 -18.45 -16.97 -3.22
N PRO A 473 -18.15 -17.72 -4.30
CA PRO A 473 -19.14 -18.55 -4.99
C PRO A 473 -19.82 -19.59 -4.09
N GLU A 474 -19.14 -19.98 -3.02
CA GLU A 474 -19.61 -20.96 -2.05
C GLU A 474 -20.66 -20.38 -1.07
N CYS A 475 -20.84 -19.05 -1.04
CA CYS A 475 -21.79 -18.36 -0.16
C CYS A 475 -23.22 -18.44 -0.70
N ALA A 476 -24.14 -19.02 0.08
CA ALA A 476 -25.55 -19.16 -0.28
C ALA A 476 -26.50 -18.32 0.61
N LEU A 477 -26.01 -17.74 1.69
CA LEU A 477 -26.78 -16.86 2.56
C LEU A 477 -25.96 -15.65 2.99
N VAL A 478 -26.55 -14.47 2.84
CA VAL A 478 -26.05 -13.23 3.44
C VAL A 478 -27.12 -12.72 4.40
N ALA A 479 -26.77 -12.61 5.68
CA ALA A 479 -27.65 -12.06 6.71
C ALA A 479 -27.16 -10.68 7.14
N ILE A 480 -28.06 -9.70 7.13
CA ILE A 480 -27.80 -8.33 7.59
C ILE A 480 -28.65 -8.12 8.82
N LEU A 481 -28.02 -8.02 9.99
CA LEU A 481 -28.70 -7.82 11.26
C LEU A 481 -28.84 -6.33 11.55
N ASP A 482 -29.93 -5.94 12.24
CA ASP A 482 -30.24 -4.54 12.56
C ASP A 482 -30.15 -3.64 11.30
N ALA A 483 -30.88 -4.02 10.24
CA ALA A 483 -30.81 -3.40 8.93
C ALA A 483 -31.62 -2.10 8.79
N ASP A 484 -32.24 -1.62 9.83
CA ASP A 484 -33.11 -0.42 9.95
C ASP A 484 -32.33 0.88 10.29
#